data_b5149ebcde9858cb60279ac081271f25
#
_entry.id   b5149ebcde9858cb60279ac081271f25
#
_cell.length_a   1.000
_cell.length_b   1.000
_cell.length_c   1.000
_cell.angle_alpha   90.00
_cell.angle_beta   90.00
_cell.angle_gamma   90.00
#
_symmetry.space_group_name_H-M   'P 1'
#
loop_
_entity.id
_entity.type
_entity.pdbx_description
1 polymer ?
#
loop_
_entity_poly.entity_id
_entity_poly.type
_entity_poly.pdbx_seq_one_letter_code
_entity_poly.pdbx_strand_id
1 'polypeptide(L)'
;MSKKVYSKPTINKIDFAMVSKYGSPAKSQKIRTEIDGVKVSDLIKEFGSPIYVYSQKQIEEKYNTLHSAFTSRYPDVQFSWSYKTNYLNEICKIYHSLGSIAEVVSEFEYHKARALGVEGKDIIFNGPYKPYADLKIAVQEGAKIHVDNLFELGDLEKIADDLNIKIPVAIRINMNTGTYPQWSRFGFNYENGEAYDAVKKMYDKGKIYLVGIHSHIGTFMLVLMPISLPL
;
A
#
# COMPACT_ATOMS: atom_id res chain seq x y z
N MET A 1 -18.85 42.47 22.39
CA MET A 1 -18.41 41.08 22.25
C MET A 1 -17.34 40.79 23.28
N SER A 2 -17.61 39.90 24.25
CA SER A 2 -16.61 39.53 25.26
C SER A 2 -15.53 38.64 24.63
N LYS A 3 -14.26 38.97 24.81
CA LYS A 3 -13.15 38.12 24.36
C LYS A 3 -13.25 36.76 25.06
N LYS A 4 -13.28 35.67 24.29
CA LYS A 4 -13.17 34.33 24.87
C LYS A 4 -11.85 34.21 25.64
N VAL A 5 -11.93 33.81 26.88
CA VAL A 5 -10.75 33.55 27.71
C VAL A 5 -10.09 32.26 27.19
N TYR A 6 -8.79 32.33 26.90
CA TYR A 6 -8.02 31.15 26.50
C TYR A 6 -7.97 30.16 27.68
N SER A 7 -8.41 28.93 27.45
CA SER A 7 -8.17 27.82 28.36
C SER A 7 -7.14 26.89 27.76
N LYS A 8 -6.10 26.57 28.53
CA LYS A 8 -5.06 25.64 28.09
C LYS A 8 -5.69 24.26 27.84
N PRO A 9 -5.52 23.65 26.66
CA PRO A 9 -6.06 22.33 26.41
C PRO A 9 -5.40 21.31 27.34
N THR A 10 -6.22 20.40 27.88
CA THR A 10 -5.71 19.26 28.65
C THR A 10 -5.24 18.21 27.66
N ILE A 11 -3.94 17.99 27.61
CA ILE A 11 -3.37 16.90 26.82
C ILE A 11 -3.46 15.64 27.66
N ASN A 12 -4.46 14.81 27.41
CA ASN A 12 -4.50 13.48 27.99
C ASN A 12 -3.39 12.66 27.37
N LYS A 13 -2.44 12.16 28.17
CA LYS A 13 -1.54 11.10 27.72
C LYS A 13 -2.43 9.89 27.43
N ILE A 14 -2.61 9.62 26.16
CA ILE A 14 -3.26 8.39 25.74
C ILE A 14 -2.14 7.35 25.81
N ASP A 15 -2.20 6.47 26.80
CA ASP A 15 -1.39 5.25 26.87
C ASP A 15 -1.93 4.26 25.80
N PHE A 16 -1.87 4.69 24.55
CA PHE A 16 -1.89 3.71 23.49
C PHE A 16 -0.54 3.03 23.53
N ALA A 17 -0.57 1.71 23.56
CA ALA A 17 0.54 0.89 23.15
C ALA A 17 0.83 1.08 21.63
N MET A 18 0.82 2.30 21.16
CA MET A 18 1.48 2.65 19.93
C MET A 18 2.96 2.47 20.20
N VAL A 19 3.42 1.25 19.91
CA VAL A 19 4.84 1.04 19.69
C VAL A 19 5.23 2.13 18.69
N SER A 20 6.03 3.08 19.15
CA SER A 20 6.48 4.14 18.27
C SER A 20 7.10 3.48 17.03
N LYS A 21 7.03 4.12 15.88
CA LYS A 21 7.69 3.67 14.63
C LYS A 21 9.15 3.22 14.89
N TYR A 22 9.72 3.59 15.98
CA TYR A 22 11.09 3.33 16.42
C TYR A 22 11.22 2.30 17.55
N GLY A 23 10.14 1.63 17.96
CA GLY A 23 10.13 0.62 19.01
C GLY A 23 9.77 1.15 20.40
N SER A 24 9.51 0.23 21.32
CA SER A 24 9.21 0.56 22.71
C SER A 24 10.48 1.02 23.42
N PRO A 25 10.47 2.14 24.17
CA PRO A 25 11.64 2.60 24.92
C PRO A 25 12.02 1.73 26.12
N ALA A 26 11.29 0.65 26.39
CA ALA A 26 11.33 -0.03 27.69
C ALA A 26 12.27 -1.26 27.79
N LYS A 27 13.00 -1.61 26.72
CA LYS A 27 14.05 -2.62 26.85
C LYS A 27 15.36 -2.04 26.38
N SER A 28 16.39 -2.05 27.21
CA SER A 28 17.76 -1.70 26.81
C SER A 28 18.14 -2.55 25.58
N GLN A 29 18.02 -1.95 24.40
CA GLN A 29 18.49 -2.62 23.20
C GLN A 29 20.00 -2.75 23.30
N LYS A 30 20.51 -3.94 23.08
CA LYS A 30 21.96 -4.13 22.95
C LYS A 30 22.45 -3.18 21.86
N ILE A 31 23.49 -2.42 22.19
CA ILE A 31 24.15 -1.56 21.19
C ILE A 31 24.64 -2.48 20.06
N ARG A 32 24.16 -2.21 18.85
CA ARG A 32 24.62 -2.93 17.67
C ARG A 32 25.95 -2.33 17.24
N THR A 33 26.96 -3.17 17.18
CA THR A 33 28.31 -2.80 16.72
C THR A 33 28.56 -3.23 15.29
N GLU A 34 27.71 -4.13 14.76
CA GLU A 34 27.81 -4.70 13.42
C GLU A 34 26.43 -4.86 12.78
N ILE A 35 26.38 -4.73 11.45
CA ILE A 35 25.21 -5.01 10.60
C ILE A 35 25.71 -5.94 9.49
N ASP A 36 25.19 -7.17 9.43
CA ASP A 36 25.60 -8.21 8.48
C ASP A 36 27.13 -8.43 8.39
N GLY A 37 27.82 -8.37 9.53
CA GLY A 37 29.26 -8.55 9.61
C GLY A 37 30.09 -7.30 9.29
N VAL A 38 29.43 -6.19 8.91
CA VAL A 38 30.10 -4.90 8.69
C VAL A 38 30.03 -4.07 9.97
N LYS A 39 31.18 -3.58 10.44
CA LYS A 39 31.25 -2.75 11.64
C LYS A 39 30.58 -1.41 11.43
N VAL A 40 29.74 -0.99 12.36
CA VAL A 40 29.08 0.33 12.32
C VAL A 40 30.09 1.48 12.28
N SER A 41 31.24 1.33 12.96
CA SER A 41 32.34 2.30 12.91
C SER A 41 32.90 2.52 11.49
N ASP A 42 32.98 1.44 10.71
CA ASP A 42 33.54 1.51 9.35
C ASP A 42 32.53 2.18 8.41
N LEU A 43 31.22 1.86 8.56
CA LEU A 43 30.15 2.53 7.84
C LEU A 43 30.14 4.05 8.13
N ILE A 44 30.25 4.43 9.39
CA ILE A 44 30.30 5.87 9.76
C ILE A 44 31.54 6.55 9.21
N LYS A 45 32.69 5.87 9.21
CA LYS A 45 33.93 6.42 8.67
C LYS A 45 33.86 6.66 7.16
N GLU A 46 33.17 5.77 6.44
CA GLU A 46 33.07 5.83 4.99
C GLU A 46 31.95 6.79 4.53
N PHE A 47 30.77 6.71 5.14
CA PHE A 47 29.56 7.40 4.69
C PHE A 47 29.12 8.58 5.57
N GLY A 48 29.75 8.77 6.73
CA GLY A 48 29.38 9.80 7.69
C GLY A 48 28.20 9.40 8.59
N SER A 49 27.65 10.39 9.31
CA SER A 49 26.51 10.24 10.23
C SER A 49 25.67 11.52 10.18
N PRO A 50 24.33 11.45 10.20
CA PRO A 50 23.49 10.23 10.32
C PRO A 50 23.31 9.50 8.98
N ILE A 51 23.19 8.16 9.03
CA ILE A 51 22.91 7.32 7.85
C ILE A 51 21.82 6.30 8.13
N TYR A 52 21.12 5.87 7.07
CA TYR A 52 20.24 4.71 7.09
C TYR A 52 20.93 3.53 6.44
N VAL A 53 20.96 2.39 7.11
CA VAL A 53 21.59 1.16 6.62
C VAL A 53 20.50 0.11 6.44
N TYR A 54 20.41 -0.45 5.25
CA TYR A 54 19.48 -1.55 4.92
C TYR A 54 20.27 -2.83 4.67
N SER A 55 19.82 -3.90 5.28
CA SER A 55 20.41 -5.23 5.11
C SER A 55 19.64 -5.97 4.01
N GLN A 56 20.28 -6.21 2.87
CA GLN A 56 19.72 -7.01 1.80
C GLN A 56 19.37 -8.42 2.32
N LYS A 57 20.29 -9.05 3.03
CA LYS A 57 20.08 -10.38 3.61
C LYS A 57 18.81 -10.45 4.46
N GLN A 58 18.59 -9.46 5.33
CA GLN A 58 17.39 -9.43 6.18
C GLN A 58 16.10 -9.21 5.35
N ILE A 59 16.16 -8.41 4.29
CA ILE A 59 15.03 -8.22 3.37
C ILE A 59 14.66 -9.56 2.73
N GLU A 60 15.64 -10.26 2.16
CA GLU A 60 15.46 -11.56 1.52
C GLU A 60 14.93 -12.63 2.48
N GLU A 61 15.51 -12.73 3.68
CA GLU A 61 15.06 -13.65 4.72
C GLU A 61 13.61 -13.41 5.14
N LYS A 62 13.23 -12.14 5.34
CA LYS A 62 11.86 -11.77 5.71
C LYS A 62 10.86 -12.02 4.59
N TYR A 63 11.23 -11.66 3.36
CA TYR A 63 10.41 -11.95 2.19
C TYR A 63 10.15 -13.45 2.07
N ASN A 64 11.20 -14.26 2.06
CA ASN A 64 11.10 -15.71 1.90
C ASN A 64 10.29 -16.37 3.04
N THR A 65 10.51 -15.94 4.29
CA THR A 65 9.75 -16.43 5.43
C THR A 65 8.27 -16.15 5.28
N LEU A 66 7.91 -14.93 4.91
CA LEU A 66 6.52 -14.52 4.74
C LEU A 66 5.88 -15.22 3.53
N HIS A 67 6.56 -15.23 2.39
CA HIS A 67 6.11 -15.90 1.18
C HIS A 67 5.83 -17.38 1.42
N SER A 68 6.76 -18.10 2.05
CA SER A 68 6.59 -19.52 2.39
C SER A 68 5.41 -19.75 3.35
N ALA A 69 5.19 -18.86 4.32
CA ALA A 69 4.07 -18.96 5.24
C ALA A 69 2.72 -18.84 4.54
N PHE A 70 2.60 -18.02 3.52
CA PHE A 70 1.39 -17.88 2.72
C PHE A 70 1.23 -19.04 1.73
N THR A 71 2.24 -19.31 0.91
CA THR A 71 2.17 -20.29 -0.18
C THR A 71 2.00 -21.72 0.32
N SER A 72 2.46 -22.02 1.55
CA SER A 72 2.20 -23.32 2.19
C SER A 72 0.72 -23.57 2.48
N ARG A 73 -0.12 -22.54 2.51
CA ARG A 73 -1.55 -22.62 2.80
C ARG A 73 -2.42 -22.32 1.60
N TYR A 74 -1.98 -21.39 0.78
CA TYR A 74 -2.67 -20.97 -0.43
C TYR A 74 -1.61 -20.68 -1.51
N PRO A 75 -1.45 -21.61 -2.49
CA PRO A 75 -0.35 -21.53 -3.46
C PRO A 75 -0.45 -20.32 -4.40
N ASP A 76 -1.67 -19.82 -4.61
CA ASP A 76 -1.96 -18.77 -5.59
C ASP A 76 -1.84 -17.36 -4.99
N VAL A 77 -0.65 -17.07 -4.43
CA VAL A 77 -0.34 -15.79 -3.78
C VAL A 77 0.72 -15.03 -4.56
N GLN A 78 0.40 -13.80 -4.94
CA GLN A 78 1.35 -12.85 -5.50
C GLN A 78 1.67 -11.74 -4.51
N PHE A 79 2.94 -11.58 -4.15
CA PHE A 79 3.38 -10.46 -3.33
C PHE A 79 3.63 -9.23 -4.18
N SER A 80 3.30 -8.07 -3.64
CA SER A 80 3.60 -6.76 -4.22
C SER A 80 4.37 -5.90 -3.22
N TRP A 81 5.36 -5.18 -3.71
CA TRP A 81 6.09 -4.21 -2.91
C TRP A 81 5.45 -2.83 -3.01
N SER A 82 5.06 -2.27 -1.87
CA SER A 82 4.43 -0.94 -1.81
C SER A 82 5.49 0.16 -1.84
N TYR A 83 5.55 0.91 -2.94
CA TYR A 83 6.52 1.98 -3.14
C TYR A 83 6.34 3.11 -2.14
N LYS A 84 5.11 3.43 -1.72
CA LYS A 84 4.85 4.43 -0.67
C LYS A 84 5.56 4.13 0.65
N THR A 85 5.88 2.85 0.92
CA THR A 85 6.59 2.43 2.13
C THR A 85 8.08 2.73 2.01
N ASN A 86 8.68 2.40 0.87
CA ASN A 86 10.05 2.71 0.53
C ASN A 86 10.26 2.54 -0.97
N TYR A 87 10.58 3.62 -1.67
CA TYR A 87 10.81 3.65 -3.11
C TYR A 87 12.28 3.83 -3.51
N LEU A 88 13.23 3.54 -2.63
CA LEU A 88 14.64 3.52 -3.00
C LEU A 88 14.88 2.45 -4.08
N ASN A 89 15.62 2.82 -5.12
CA ASN A 89 15.80 1.96 -6.30
C ASN A 89 16.29 0.55 -5.93
N GLU A 90 17.32 0.49 -5.11
CA GLU A 90 17.92 -0.80 -4.74
C GLU A 90 16.98 -1.66 -3.89
N ILE A 91 16.17 -1.04 -3.01
CA ILE A 91 15.15 -1.76 -2.24
C ILE A 91 14.08 -2.35 -3.19
N CYS A 92 13.57 -1.54 -4.13
CA CYS A 92 12.60 -2.00 -5.12
C CYS A 92 13.17 -3.15 -5.97
N LYS A 93 14.42 -3.01 -6.46
CA LYS A 93 15.08 -4.06 -7.26
C LYS A 93 15.21 -5.38 -6.48
N ILE A 94 15.58 -5.32 -5.19
CA ILE A 94 15.67 -6.53 -4.36
C ILE A 94 14.30 -7.23 -4.30
N TYR A 95 13.21 -6.50 -4.02
CA TYR A 95 11.89 -7.10 -3.98
C TYR A 95 11.44 -7.65 -5.33
N HIS A 96 11.71 -6.95 -6.42
CA HIS A 96 11.39 -7.45 -7.78
C HIS A 96 12.20 -8.68 -8.15
N SER A 97 13.48 -8.76 -7.76
CA SER A 97 14.30 -9.96 -7.99
C SER A 97 13.80 -11.18 -7.21
N LEU A 98 13.08 -10.97 -6.11
CA LEU A 98 12.41 -12.02 -5.34
C LEU A 98 11.02 -12.41 -5.89
N GLY A 99 10.57 -11.78 -6.98
CA GLY A 99 9.28 -12.07 -7.61
C GLY A 99 8.13 -11.18 -7.15
N SER A 100 8.38 -10.15 -6.36
CA SER A 100 7.35 -9.18 -5.98
C SER A 100 7.02 -8.25 -7.14
N ILE A 101 5.73 -8.04 -7.44
CA ILE A 101 5.28 -7.02 -8.38
C ILE A 101 5.27 -5.64 -7.68
N ALA A 102 5.11 -4.54 -8.43
CA ALA A 102 5.04 -3.20 -7.87
C ALA A 102 3.61 -2.85 -7.42
N GLU A 103 3.46 -2.25 -6.25
CA GLU A 103 2.23 -1.53 -5.84
C GLU A 103 2.57 -0.05 -5.71
N VAL A 104 1.88 0.78 -6.49
CA VAL A 104 2.13 2.21 -6.61
C VAL A 104 0.85 3.01 -6.33
N VAL A 105 0.99 4.20 -5.73
CA VAL A 105 -0.16 5.02 -5.31
C VAL A 105 -0.17 6.41 -5.96
N SER A 106 0.80 6.70 -6.83
CA SER A 106 0.89 7.96 -7.56
C SER A 106 1.52 7.76 -8.94
N GLU A 107 1.35 8.74 -9.82
CA GLU A 107 2.01 8.79 -11.12
C GLU A 107 3.54 8.77 -10.99
N PHE A 108 4.08 9.47 -10.00
CA PHE A 108 5.52 9.45 -9.72
C PHE A 108 6.02 8.03 -9.46
N GLU A 109 5.33 7.28 -8.61
CA GLU A 109 5.70 5.89 -8.29
C GLU A 109 5.50 4.97 -9.48
N TYR A 110 4.45 5.19 -10.30
CA TYR A 110 4.20 4.45 -11.53
C TYR A 110 5.37 4.59 -12.51
N HIS A 111 5.73 5.82 -12.86
CA HIS A 111 6.85 6.09 -13.76
C HIS A 111 8.18 5.59 -13.19
N LYS A 112 8.35 5.66 -11.87
CA LYS A 112 9.53 5.11 -11.20
C LYS A 112 9.61 3.59 -11.35
N ALA A 113 8.51 2.87 -11.18
CA ALA A 113 8.47 1.42 -11.39
C ALA A 113 8.81 1.07 -12.84
N ARG A 114 8.24 1.80 -13.82
CA ARG A 114 8.57 1.65 -15.24
C ARG A 114 10.05 1.92 -15.52
N ALA A 115 10.62 2.96 -14.93
CA ALA A 115 12.05 3.29 -15.08
C ALA A 115 12.98 2.21 -14.46
N LEU A 116 12.50 1.44 -13.49
CA LEU A 116 13.22 0.29 -12.92
C LEU A 116 13.05 -0.99 -13.74
N GLY A 117 12.31 -0.94 -14.86
CA GLY A 117 12.10 -2.07 -15.77
C GLY A 117 10.90 -2.96 -15.43
N VAL A 118 10.05 -2.57 -14.47
CA VAL A 118 8.83 -3.32 -14.16
C VAL A 118 7.84 -3.14 -15.31
N GLU A 119 7.34 -4.23 -15.88
CA GLU A 119 6.33 -4.17 -16.94
C GLU A 119 4.98 -3.70 -16.39
N GLY A 120 4.18 -3.00 -17.22
CA GLY A 120 2.88 -2.46 -16.79
C GLY A 120 1.98 -3.52 -16.16
N LYS A 121 1.89 -4.71 -16.77
CA LYS A 121 1.09 -5.85 -16.26
C LYS A 121 1.48 -6.29 -14.82
N ASP A 122 2.71 -5.98 -14.39
CA ASP A 122 3.26 -6.30 -13.08
C ASP A 122 3.21 -5.10 -12.12
N ILE A 123 2.38 -4.10 -12.44
CA ILE A 123 2.12 -2.94 -11.59
C ILE A 123 0.66 -2.94 -11.13
N ILE A 124 0.45 -2.86 -9.84
CA ILE A 124 -0.83 -2.50 -9.23
C ILE A 124 -0.86 -1.00 -9.05
N PHE A 125 -1.71 -0.29 -9.81
CA PHE A 125 -1.91 1.13 -9.66
C PHE A 125 -3.09 1.40 -8.73
N ASN A 126 -2.78 1.60 -7.47
CA ASN A 126 -3.69 1.91 -6.38
C ASN A 126 -3.65 3.42 -6.10
N GLY A 127 -4.31 3.87 -5.04
CA GLY A 127 -4.30 5.27 -4.61
C GLY A 127 -5.57 6.02 -4.95
N PRO A 128 -5.86 7.08 -4.18
CA PRO A 128 -7.14 7.81 -4.27
C PRO A 128 -7.22 8.78 -5.44
N TYR A 129 -6.11 9.09 -6.07
CA TYR A 129 -6.03 9.98 -7.22
C TYR A 129 -5.01 9.47 -8.22
N LYS A 130 -5.45 9.32 -9.46
CA LYS A 130 -4.63 8.99 -10.63
C LYS A 130 -4.96 10.01 -11.73
N PRO A 131 -3.96 10.81 -12.17
CA PRO A 131 -4.18 11.75 -13.28
C PRO A 131 -4.67 11.01 -14.52
N TYR A 132 -5.60 11.61 -15.28
CA TYR A 132 -6.21 10.98 -16.46
C TYR A 132 -5.17 10.46 -17.47
N ALA A 133 -4.13 11.25 -17.75
CA ALA A 133 -3.09 10.88 -18.71
C ALA A 133 -2.33 9.63 -18.24
N ASP A 134 -1.94 9.58 -16.96
CA ASP A 134 -1.19 8.45 -16.40
C ASP A 134 -2.08 7.21 -16.22
N LEU A 135 -3.34 7.40 -15.88
CA LEU A 135 -4.33 6.32 -15.85
C LEU A 135 -4.52 5.70 -17.24
N LYS A 136 -4.57 6.53 -18.30
CA LYS A 136 -4.66 6.05 -19.69
C LYS A 136 -3.41 5.26 -20.09
N ILE A 137 -2.21 5.76 -19.76
CA ILE A 137 -0.95 5.03 -19.98
C ILE A 137 -0.97 3.69 -19.24
N ALA A 138 -1.34 3.69 -17.96
CA ALA A 138 -1.39 2.47 -17.15
C ALA A 138 -2.35 1.43 -17.74
N VAL A 139 -3.52 1.84 -18.22
CA VAL A 139 -4.49 0.97 -18.91
C VAL A 139 -3.88 0.40 -20.19
N GLN A 140 -3.21 1.22 -21.02
CA GLN A 140 -2.58 0.77 -22.26
C GLN A 140 -1.44 -0.21 -22.02
N GLU A 141 -0.74 -0.06 -20.91
CA GLU A 141 0.36 -0.94 -20.50
C GLU A 141 -0.12 -2.20 -19.74
N GLY A 142 -1.43 -2.35 -19.56
CA GLY A 142 -2.04 -3.52 -18.91
C GLY A 142 -1.88 -3.55 -17.39
N ALA A 143 -1.67 -2.41 -16.74
CA ALA A 143 -1.56 -2.32 -15.30
C ALA A 143 -2.86 -2.73 -14.59
N LYS A 144 -2.73 -3.28 -13.40
CA LYS A 144 -3.85 -3.69 -12.54
C LYS A 144 -4.40 -2.45 -11.83
N ILE A 145 -5.49 -1.89 -12.33
CA ILE A 145 -6.08 -0.67 -11.79
C ILE A 145 -6.96 -1.00 -10.59
N HIS A 146 -6.69 -0.37 -9.44
CA HIS A 146 -7.55 -0.43 -8.26
C HIS A 146 -8.31 0.89 -8.11
N VAL A 147 -9.59 0.86 -8.41
CA VAL A 147 -10.48 2.03 -8.40
C VAL A 147 -10.82 2.44 -6.97
N ASP A 148 -10.64 3.71 -6.65
CA ASP A 148 -10.85 4.26 -5.32
C ASP A 148 -12.15 5.06 -5.20
N ASN A 149 -12.65 5.64 -6.29
CA ASN A 149 -13.80 6.55 -6.26
C ASN A 149 -14.54 6.64 -7.60
N LEU A 150 -15.73 7.29 -7.57
CA LEU A 150 -16.61 7.41 -8.75
C LEU A 150 -16.05 8.31 -9.86
N PHE A 151 -15.21 9.30 -9.53
CA PHE A 151 -14.61 10.16 -10.55
C PHE A 151 -13.67 9.36 -11.43
N GLU A 152 -12.87 8.51 -10.81
CA GLU A 152 -11.96 7.61 -11.50
C GLU A 152 -12.69 6.60 -12.39
N LEU A 153 -13.85 6.08 -11.95
CA LEU A 153 -14.73 5.27 -12.80
C LEU A 153 -15.15 6.03 -14.06
N GLY A 154 -15.52 7.29 -13.90
CA GLY A 154 -15.89 8.14 -15.02
C GLY A 154 -14.76 8.39 -16.01
N ASP A 155 -13.54 8.51 -15.52
CA ASP A 155 -12.35 8.66 -16.37
C ASP A 155 -12.00 7.35 -17.08
N LEU A 156 -12.11 6.22 -16.40
CA LEU A 156 -11.93 4.89 -17.02
C LEU A 156 -12.97 4.61 -18.10
N GLU A 157 -14.23 5.06 -17.92
CA GLU A 157 -15.26 4.95 -18.96
C GLU A 157 -14.85 5.70 -20.24
N LYS A 158 -14.35 6.95 -20.10
CA LYS A 158 -13.83 7.74 -21.23
C LYS A 158 -12.63 7.06 -21.90
N ILE A 159 -11.71 6.53 -21.09
CA ILE A 159 -10.53 5.81 -21.59
C ILE A 159 -10.96 4.55 -22.36
N ALA A 160 -11.95 3.82 -21.84
CA ALA A 160 -12.49 2.64 -22.52
C ALA A 160 -13.10 2.98 -23.89
N ASP A 161 -13.81 4.13 -23.97
CA ASP A 161 -14.35 4.64 -25.23
C ASP A 161 -13.24 5.06 -26.20
N ASP A 162 -12.28 5.87 -25.72
CA ASP A 162 -11.17 6.37 -26.53
C ASP A 162 -10.34 5.24 -27.15
N LEU A 163 -10.13 4.16 -26.38
CA LEU A 163 -9.32 3.02 -26.79
C LEU A 163 -10.15 1.91 -27.43
N ASN A 164 -11.46 2.00 -27.39
CA ASN A 164 -12.41 0.96 -27.85
C ASN A 164 -12.11 -0.41 -27.23
N ILE A 165 -11.92 -0.45 -25.91
CA ILE A 165 -11.61 -1.66 -25.14
C ILE A 165 -12.52 -1.78 -23.92
N LYS A 166 -12.55 -2.99 -23.32
CA LYS A 166 -13.08 -3.20 -21.99
C LYS A 166 -11.93 -3.24 -20.97
N ILE A 167 -12.08 -2.53 -19.84
CA ILE A 167 -11.03 -2.39 -18.85
C ILE A 167 -11.32 -3.27 -17.64
N PRO A 168 -10.43 -4.24 -17.30
CA PRO A 168 -10.49 -4.98 -16.05
C PRO A 168 -10.05 -4.08 -14.88
N VAL A 169 -10.80 -4.09 -13.78
CA VAL A 169 -10.44 -3.32 -12.58
C VAL A 169 -10.72 -4.11 -11.31
N ALA A 170 -9.95 -3.84 -10.27
CA ALA A 170 -10.36 -4.10 -8.89
C ALA A 170 -10.98 -2.84 -8.31
N ILE A 171 -11.91 -2.98 -7.36
CA ILE A 171 -12.40 -1.85 -6.58
C ILE A 171 -11.83 -1.88 -5.17
N ARG A 172 -11.51 -0.70 -4.65
CA ARG A 172 -11.16 -0.56 -3.25
C ARG A 172 -12.40 -0.37 -2.41
N ILE A 173 -12.55 -1.24 -1.42
CA ILE A 173 -13.64 -1.16 -0.44
C ILE A 173 -13.10 -0.86 0.95
N ASN A 174 -13.87 -0.11 1.74
CA ASN A 174 -13.69 0.01 3.17
C ASN A 174 -14.89 -0.60 3.89
N MET A 175 -14.64 -1.22 5.03
CA MET A 175 -15.64 -1.88 5.83
C MET A 175 -15.25 -1.84 7.30
N ASN A 176 -16.21 -2.05 8.17
CA ASN A 176 -15.96 -2.20 9.59
C ASN A 176 -15.37 -3.58 9.88
N THR A 177 -14.09 -3.65 10.15
CA THR A 177 -13.38 -4.89 10.50
C THR A 177 -13.37 -5.17 12.01
N GLY A 178 -14.13 -4.42 12.80
CA GLY A 178 -14.08 -4.50 14.26
C GLY A 178 -12.84 -3.92 14.91
N THR A 179 -11.97 -3.27 14.14
CA THR A 179 -10.77 -2.62 14.65
C THR A 179 -11.05 -1.17 15.00
N TYR A 180 -10.42 -0.66 16.06
CA TYR A 180 -10.58 0.72 16.48
C TYR A 180 -9.23 1.45 16.45
N PRO A 181 -9.18 2.70 15.93
CA PRO A 181 -10.26 3.39 15.21
C PRO A 181 -10.56 2.73 13.85
N GLN A 182 -11.84 2.75 13.46
CA GLN A 182 -12.26 2.20 12.17
C GLN A 182 -11.55 2.95 11.03
N TRP A 183 -11.00 2.20 10.08
CA TRP A 183 -10.42 2.74 8.88
C TRP A 183 -11.51 2.98 7.82
N SER A 184 -11.95 4.23 7.70
CA SER A 184 -13.03 4.64 6.78
C SER A 184 -12.53 5.56 5.65
N ARG A 185 -11.21 5.70 5.50
CA ARG A 185 -10.62 6.53 4.45
C ARG A 185 -10.42 5.72 3.19
N PHE A 186 -10.78 6.33 2.06
CA PHE A 186 -10.58 5.80 0.71
C PHE A 186 -11.41 4.55 0.39
N GLY A 187 -11.71 4.41 -0.90
CA GLY A 187 -12.53 3.32 -1.42
C GLY A 187 -14.02 3.51 -1.14
N PHE A 188 -14.80 2.60 -1.67
CA PHE A 188 -16.25 2.57 -1.54
C PHE A 188 -16.65 1.88 -0.24
N ASN A 189 -17.59 2.44 0.50
CA ASN A 189 -18.04 1.82 1.74
C ASN A 189 -18.99 0.66 1.45
N TYR A 190 -18.74 -0.45 2.16
CA TYR A 190 -19.55 -1.67 2.01
C TYR A 190 -20.90 -1.58 2.71
N GLU A 191 -20.94 -1.06 3.95
CA GLU A 191 -22.13 -1.08 4.80
C GLU A 191 -23.23 -0.14 4.32
N ASN A 192 -22.87 0.99 3.70
CA ASN A 192 -23.85 1.95 3.19
C ASN A 192 -24.30 1.67 1.75
N GLY A 193 -23.73 0.66 1.09
CA GLY A 193 -24.08 0.24 -0.26
C GLY A 193 -23.28 0.89 -1.39
N GLU A 194 -22.40 1.86 -1.12
CA GLU A 194 -21.56 2.53 -2.14
C GLU A 194 -20.78 1.54 -3.01
N ALA A 195 -20.22 0.49 -2.40
CA ALA A 195 -19.46 -0.54 -3.12
C ALA A 195 -20.35 -1.30 -4.10
N TYR A 196 -21.58 -1.64 -3.69
CA TYR A 196 -22.55 -2.30 -4.55
C TYR A 196 -22.97 -1.41 -5.73
N ASP A 197 -23.28 -0.15 -5.46
CA ASP A 197 -23.71 0.81 -6.47
C ASP A 197 -22.60 1.09 -7.50
N ALA A 198 -21.35 1.16 -7.05
CA ALA A 198 -20.19 1.30 -7.94
C ALA A 198 -20.06 0.10 -8.90
N VAL A 199 -20.17 -1.12 -8.37
CA VAL A 199 -20.11 -2.35 -9.17
C VAL A 199 -21.29 -2.42 -10.15
N LYS A 200 -22.51 -2.12 -9.68
CA LYS A 200 -23.70 -2.09 -10.53
C LYS A 200 -23.53 -1.11 -11.70
N LYS A 201 -23.03 0.11 -11.41
CA LYS A 201 -22.74 1.11 -12.45
C LYS A 201 -21.76 0.61 -13.50
N MET A 202 -20.71 -0.13 -13.11
CA MET A 202 -19.78 -0.73 -14.05
C MET A 202 -20.48 -1.72 -14.99
N TYR A 203 -21.34 -2.59 -14.45
CA TYR A 203 -22.08 -3.58 -15.24
C TYR A 203 -23.10 -2.94 -16.17
N ASP A 204 -23.84 -1.95 -15.70
CA ASP A 204 -24.89 -1.25 -16.49
C ASP A 204 -24.28 -0.61 -17.74
N LYS A 205 -23.07 -0.10 -17.66
CA LYS A 205 -22.34 0.52 -18.79
C LYS A 205 -21.55 -0.45 -19.65
N GLY A 206 -21.15 -1.58 -19.08
CA GLY A 206 -20.51 -2.68 -19.79
C GLY A 206 -19.11 -2.42 -20.36
N LYS A 207 -18.48 -1.28 -20.01
CA LYS A 207 -17.15 -0.86 -20.47
C LYS A 207 -16.03 -1.25 -19.52
N ILE A 208 -16.36 -1.37 -18.25
CA ILE A 208 -15.46 -1.74 -17.15
C ILE A 208 -16.03 -2.99 -16.52
N TYR A 209 -15.18 -3.91 -16.14
CA TYR A 209 -15.60 -5.13 -15.45
C TYR A 209 -14.72 -5.43 -14.23
N LEU A 210 -15.37 -5.94 -13.19
CA LEU A 210 -14.73 -6.25 -11.93
C LEU A 210 -13.94 -7.55 -12.02
N VAL A 211 -12.66 -7.52 -11.64
CA VAL A 211 -11.79 -8.70 -11.55
C VAL A 211 -11.23 -8.92 -10.15
N GLY A 212 -11.45 -8.01 -9.23
CA GLY A 212 -10.93 -8.13 -7.87
C GLY A 212 -11.44 -7.09 -6.89
N ILE A 213 -11.16 -7.35 -5.64
CA ILE A 213 -11.46 -6.46 -4.52
C ILE A 213 -10.16 -6.13 -3.81
N HIS A 214 -9.98 -4.85 -3.45
CA HIS A 214 -8.88 -4.36 -2.63
C HIS A 214 -9.43 -3.82 -1.32
N SER A 215 -8.81 -4.18 -0.20
CA SER A 215 -9.10 -3.60 1.10
C SER A 215 -7.81 -3.25 1.85
N HIS A 216 -7.81 -2.08 2.51
CA HIS A 216 -6.77 -1.65 3.43
C HIS A 216 -7.40 -1.46 4.81
N ILE A 217 -7.13 -2.39 5.72
CA ILE A 217 -7.85 -2.50 7.00
C ILE A 217 -7.31 -1.59 8.11
N GLY A 218 -6.18 -0.95 7.91
CA GLY A 218 -5.61 -0.03 8.89
C GLY A 218 -4.12 0.21 8.72
N THR A 219 -3.59 1.12 9.54
CA THR A 219 -2.16 1.48 9.58
C THR A 219 -1.62 1.22 10.99
N PHE A 220 -0.39 0.69 11.07
CA PHE A 220 0.28 0.33 12.34
C PHE A 220 -0.49 -0.68 13.20
N MET A 221 -1.25 -1.56 12.58
CA MET A 221 -1.97 -2.64 13.25
C MET A 221 -0.97 -3.70 13.71
N LEU A 222 -0.71 -3.75 15.01
CA LEU A 222 0.20 -4.73 15.63
C LEU A 222 -0.54 -5.89 16.29
N VAL A 223 -1.86 -5.88 16.22
CA VAL A 223 -2.70 -6.93 16.80
C VAL A 223 -2.94 -8.00 15.74
N LEU A 224 -2.53 -9.23 16.01
CA LEU A 224 -2.97 -10.40 15.26
C LEU A 224 -4.47 -10.58 15.54
N MET A 225 -5.31 -9.92 14.75
CA MET A 225 -6.73 -10.25 14.73
C MET A 225 -6.93 -11.45 13.82
N PRO A 226 -7.64 -12.51 14.27
CA PRO A 226 -8.14 -13.49 13.35
C PRO A 226 -9.10 -12.76 12.40
N ILE A 227 -8.80 -12.77 11.11
CA ILE A 227 -9.76 -12.38 10.07
C ILE A 227 -10.76 -13.52 9.99
N SER A 228 -11.57 -13.68 11.02
CA SER A 228 -12.76 -14.49 10.99
C SER A 228 -13.90 -13.59 10.52
N LEU A 229 -13.96 -13.37 9.21
CA LEU A 229 -15.22 -12.92 8.62
C LEU A 229 -16.18 -14.11 8.73
N PRO A 230 -17.37 -13.96 9.31
CA PRO A 230 -18.43 -14.93 9.09
C PRO A 230 -18.74 -14.90 7.58
N LEU A 231 -18.60 -16.06 6.95
CA LEU A 231 -19.11 -16.31 5.61
C LEU A 231 -20.65 -16.24 5.62
#